data_a04ec6d73a65d0fe5ed61e0d35e72bed
#
_entry.id   a04ec6d73a65d0fe5ed61e0d35e72bed
#
_cell.length_a   1.000
_cell.length_b   1.000
_cell.length_c   1.000
_cell.angle_alpha   90.00
_cell.angle_beta   90.00
_cell.angle_gamma   90.00
#
_symmetry.space_group_name_H-M   'P 1'
#
loop_
_entity.id
_entity.type
_entity.pdbx_description
1 polymer ?
#
loop_
_entity_poly.entity_id
_entity_poly.type
_entity_poly.pdbx_seq_one_letter_code
_entity_poly.pdbx_strand_id
1 'polypeptide(L)'
;IRQTIKNVGETYFDDEVYGRIEVDGDVLDEQILIKSDGYPTYNFANIIDDHQMQISHVVRGNEYLSSTPKYNLIYDAYGWDRPTYVHVPPVMKDEHHKLSKRNGDASFQDLVAKGYLPDAIMNYIALLGWAPETEQEIYTLDELIKVFNIHRISKSPAIFDIDKLTWMNGVYLRNRDEDTYYETVRKKKKKAVHG
;
A
#
# COMPACT_ATOMS: atom_id res chain seq x y z
N ILE A 1 -15.42 7.46 24.91
CA ILE A 1 -15.79 6.03 24.93
C ILE A 1 -14.52 5.20 24.72
N ARG A 2 -14.37 4.13 25.50
CA ARG A 2 -13.24 3.22 25.47
C ARG A 2 -13.73 1.81 25.14
N GLN A 3 -13.00 1.10 24.29
CA GLN A 3 -13.20 -0.34 24.09
C GLN A 3 -12.62 -1.09 25.29
N THR A 4 -13.45 -1.83 26.00
CA THR A 4 -12.98 -2.73 27.05
C THR A 4 -12.74 -4.11 26.43
N ILE A 5 -11.55 -4.64 26.62
CA ILE A 5 -11.14 -5.95 26.14
C ILE A 5 -10.87 -6.83 27.36
N LYS A 6 -11.75 -7.79 27.61
CA LYS A 6 -11.63 -8.68 28.77
C LYS A 6 -12.06 -10.09 28.39
N ASN A 7 -11.31 -11.08 28.85
CA ASN A 7 -11.61 -12.50 28.67
C ASN A 7 -11.83 -12.93 27.22
N VAL A 8 -11.04 -12.40 26.31
CA VAL A 8 -11.18 -12.69 24.88
C VAL A 8 -10.64 -14.10 24.55
N GLY A 9 -9.62 -14.54 25.30
CA GLY A 9 -8.93 -15.79 25.00
C GLY A 9 -8.11 -15.71 23.72
N GLU A 10 -7.76 -16.86 23.17
CA GLU A 10 -7.06 -16.89 21.87
C GLU A 10 -7.98 -16.40 20.76
N THR A 11 -7.49 -15.47 19.95
CA THR A 11 -8.16 -14.95 18.77
C THR A 11 -7.24 -15.04 17.56
N TYR A 12 -7.82 -15.07 16.37
CA TYR A 12 -7.03 -15.12 15.13
C TYR A 12 -7.73 -14.37 14.01
N PHE A 13 -6.97 -14.09 12.99
CA PHE A 13 -7.47 -13.66 11.69
C PHE A 13 -6.54 -14.17 10.58
N ASP A 14 -7.09 -14.32 9.40
CA ASP A 14 -6.32 -14.72 8.23
C ASP A 14 -5.97 -13.46 7.42
N ASP A 15 -4.69 -13.35 7.06
CA ASP A 15 -4.15 -12.26 6.24
C ASP A 15 -3.63 -12.85 4.93
N GLU A 16 -3.97 -12.23 3.80
CA GLU A 16 -3.63 -12.75 2.48
C GLU A 16 -2.12 -12.83 2.21
N VAL A 17 -1.34 -11.99 2.88
CA VAL A 17 0.12 -11.95 2.74
C VAL A 17 0.81 -12.76 3.83
N TYR A 18 0.43 -12.53 5.09
CA TYR A 18 1.12 -13.13 6.24
C TYR A 18 0.53 -14.48 6.67
N GLY A 19 -0.66 -14.84 6.17
CA GLY A 19 -1.37 -16.05 6.58
C GLY A 19 -2.06 -15.89 7.94
N ARG A 20 -2.30 -16.98 8.62
CA ARG A 20 -2.98 -16.96 9.92
C ARG A 20 -2.12 -16.29 10.99
N ILE A 21 -2.69 -15.28 11.62
CA ILE A 21 -2.11 -14.54 12.75
C ILE A 21 -2.92 -14.88 13.99
N GLU A 22 -2.27 -15.51 14.94
CA GLU A 22 -2.85 -15.90 16.24
C GLU A 22 -2.38 -14.91 17.31
N VAL A 23 -3.29 -14.45 18.14
CA VAL A 23 -3.02 -13.47 19.20
C VAL A 23 -3.73 -13.90 20.45
N ASP A 24 -3.01 -13.92 21.55
CA ASP A 24 -3.60 -14.05 22.87
C ASP A 24 -4.39 -12.77 23.20
N GLY A 25 -5.69 -12.90 23.36
CA GLY A 25 -6.56 -11.77 23.66
C GLY A 25 -6.24 -11.05 24.96
N ASP A 26 -5.59 -11.74 25.91
CA ASP A 26 -5.22 -11.16 27.20
C ASP A 26 -4.05 -10.14 27.08
N VAL A 27 -3.29 -10.15 25.96
CA VAL A 27 -2.25 -9.14 25.70
C VAL A 27 -2.79 -7.91 24.98
N LEU A 28 -4.06 -7.91 24.56
CA LEU A 28 -4.66 -6.78 23.88
C LEU A 28 -4.99 -5.66 24.85
N ASP A 29 -4.38 -4.50 24.65
CA ASP A 29 -4.66 -3.30 25.42
C ASP A 29 -5.97 -2.61 24.99
N GLU A 30 -6.65 -1.98 25.96
CA GLU A 30 -7.84 -1.18 25.69
C GLU A 30 -7.50 0.05 24.84
N GLN A 31 -8.42 0.45 23.98
CA GLN A 31 -8.25 1.65 23.15
C GLN A 31 -9.40 2.64 23.28
N ILE A 32 -9.10 3.92 23.08
CA ILE A 32 -10.13 4.95 23.00
C ILE A 32 -10.76 4.90 21.63
N LEU A 33 -12.09 4.80 21.58
CA LEU A 33 -12.87 4.82 20.34
C LEU A 33 -13.38 6.25 20.04
N ILE A 34 -13.93 6.92 21.04
CA ILE A 34 -14.41 8.31 20.92
C ILE A 34 -13.73 9.16 21.98
N LYS A 35 -13.11 10.24 21.55
CA LYS A 35 -12.42 11.20 22.42
C LYS A 35 -13.41 12.01 23.28
N SER A 36 -12.90 12.76 24.25
CA SER A 36 -13.70 13.62 25.12
C SER A 36 -14.41 14.77 24.39
N ASP A 37 -13.86 15.18 23.24
CA ASP A 37 -14.45 16.19 22.36
C ASP A 37 -15.57 15.65 21.45
N GLY A 38 -15.90 14.35 21.56
CA GLY A 38 -16.93 13.69 20.77
C GLY A 38 -16.47 13.16 19.43
N TYR A 39 -15.24 13.42 19.01
CA TYR A 39 -14.72 12.90 17.75
C TYR A 39 -14.19 11.47 17.88
N PRO A 40 -14.41 10.60 16.87
CA PRO A 40 -13.84 9.28 16.87
C PRO A 40 -12.32 9.33 16.72
N THR A 41 -11.65 8.30 17.25
CA THR A 41 -10.27 8.04 16.89
C THR A 41 -10.20 7.35 15.51
N TYR A 42 -9.03 7.37 14.90
CA TYR A 42 -8.80 6.62 13.66
C TYR A 42 -9.20 5.14 13.80
N ASN A 43 -8.84 4.52 14.91
CA ASN A 43 -9.10 3.11 15.18
C ASN A 43 -10.59 2.73 15.26
N PHE A 44 -11.47 3.70 15.40
CA PHE A 44 -12.92 3.47 15.34
C PHE A 44 -13.51 3.94 14.01
N ALA A 45 -13.10 5.11 13.54
CA ALA A 45 -13.63 5.70 12.31
C ALA A 45 -13.38 4.79 11.10
N ASN A 46 -12.16 4.21 10.98
CA ASN A 46 -11.83 3.35 9.85
C ASN A 46 -12.77 2.13 9.73
N ILE A 47 -13.17 1.53 10.85
CA ILE A 47 -14.06 0.36 10.87
C ILE A 47 -15.47 0.74 10.43
N ILE A 48 -15.98 1.86 10.92
CA ILE A 48 -17.30 2.37 10.56
C ILE A 48 -17.35 2.73 9.08
N ASP A 49 -16.33 3.44 8.60
CA ASP A 49 -16.23 3.87 7.20
C ASP A 49 -16.09 2.66 6.27
N ASP A 50 -15.21 1.71 6.59
CA ASP A 50 -15.01 0.48 5.81
C ASP A 50 -16.31 -0.32 5.70
N HIS A 51 -17.05 -0.46 6.80
CA HIS A 51 -18.34 -1.15 6.78
C HIS A 51 -19.39 -0.38 5.95
N GLN A 52 -19.54 0.92 6.18
CA GLN A 52 -20.55 1.73 5.47
C GLN A 52 -20.24 1.88 3.97
N MET A 53 -18.98 1.93 3.61
CA MET A 53 -18.52 1.97 2.21
C MET A 53 -18.44 0.59 1.56
N GLN A 54 -18.79 -0.48 2.29
CA GLN A 54 -18.75 -1.86 1.81
C GLN A 54 -17.37 -2.29 1.28
N ILE A 55 -16.31 -1.90 2.00
CA ILE A 55 -14.95 -2.27 1.65
C ILE A 55 -14.77 -3.77 1.82
N SER A 56 -14.44 -4.46 0.76
CA SER A 56 -14.22 -5.90 0.76
C SER A 56 -12.80 -6.30 1.17
N HIS A 57 -11.81 -5.47 0.83
CA HIS A 57 -10.40 -5.73 1.10
C HIS A 57 -9.74 -4.50 1.70
N VAL A 58 -9.10 -4.67 2.85
CA VAL A 58 -8.31 -3.62 3.52
C VAL A 58 -6.83 -3.87 3.24
N VAL A 59 -6.25 -3.05 2.35
CA VAL A 59 -4.83 -3.10 2.01
C VAL A 59 -4.10 -1.98 2.76
N ARG A 60 -3.15 -2.33 3.63
CA ARG A 60 -2.42 -1.35 4.46
C ARG A 60 -1.06 -1.86 4.91
N GLY A 61 -0.29 -1.01 5.56
CA GLY A 61 1.04 -1.38 6.08
C GLY A 61 0.98 -2.43 7.20
N ASN A 62 2.00 -3.25 7.28
CA ASN A 62 2.09 -4.35 8.25
C ASN A 62 2.19 -3.88 9.72
N GLU A 63 2.39 -2.59 9.98
CA GLU A 63 2.32 -2.00 11.32
C GLU A 63 0.94 -2.15 11.96
N TYR A 64 -0.11 -2.39 11.18
CA TYR A 64 -1.46 -2.62 11.67
C TYR A 64 -1.77 -4.07 12.03
N LEU A 65 -0.87 -5.02 11.78
CA LEU A 65 -1.07 -6.43 12.15
C LEU A 65 -1.43 -6.58 13.63
N SER A 66 -0.72 -5.89 14.52
CA SER A 66 -0.98 -5.95 15.97
C SER A 66 -2.28 -5.29 16.41
N SER A 67 -2.82 -4.36 15.63
CA SER A 67 -4.08 -3.67 15.93
C SER A 67 -5.30 -4.37 15.35
N THR A 68 -5.12 -5.21 14.33
CA THR A 68 -6.22 -5.88 13.62
C THR A 68 -7.11 -6.72 14.54
N PRO A 69 -6.60 -7.48 15.53
CA PRO A 69 -7.48 -8.19 16.48
C PRO A 69 -8.44 -7.28 17.21
N LYS A 70 -8.02 -6.08 17.62
CA LYS A 70 -8.87 -5.09 18.28
C LYS A 70 -9.98 -4.58 17.37
N TYR A 71 -9.69 -4.42 16.08
CA TYR A 71 -10.67 -4.03 15.08
C TYR A 71 -11.71 -5.14 14.86
N ASN A 72 -11.26 -6.40 14.79
CA ASN A 72 -12.15 -7.54 14.66
C ASN A 72 -13.16 -7.64 15.80
N LEU A 73 -12.74 -7.36 17.04
CA LEU A 73 -13.65 -7.32 18.17
C LEU A 73 -14.74 -6.25 18.04
N ILE A 74 -14.48 -5.16 17.30
CA ILE A 74 -15.48 -4.13 17.02
C ILE A 74 -16.45 -4.63 15.94
N TYR A 75 -15.95 -5.23 14.84
CA TYR A 75 -16.81 -5.87 13.84
C TYR A 75 -17.74 -6.89 14.48
N ASP A 76 -17.20 -7.76 15.32
CA ASP A 76 -17.95 -8.81 16.03
C ASP A 76 -19.02 -8.24 16.96
N ALA A 77 -18.69 -7.16 17.70
CA ALA A 77 -19.62 -6.47 18.59
C ALA A 77 -20.81 -5.84 17.87
N TYR A 78 -20.62 -5.43 16.61
CA TYR A 78 -21.71 -4.93 15.76
C TYR A 78 -22.41 -6.04 14.95
N GLY A 79 -21.90 -7.26 14.97
CA GLY A 79 -22.41 -8.37 14.13
C GLY A 79 -22.13 -8.17 12.65
N TRP A 80 -21.05 -7.48 12.31
CA TRP A 80 -20.66 -7.18 10.94
C TRP A 80 -19.62 -8.19 10.44
N ASP A 81 -19.68 -8.48 9.14
CA ASP A 81 -18.65 -9.28 8.48
C ASP A 81 -17.33 -8.52 8.45
N ARG A 82 -16.24 -9.23 8.73
CA ARG A 82 -14.88 -8.69 8.67
C ARG A 82 -14.42 -8.59 7.21
N PRO A 83 -13.70 -7.53 6.82
CA PRO A 83 -13.10 -7.46 5.49
C PRO A 83 -11.95 -8.47 5.35
N THR A 84 -11.55 -8.75 4.11
CA THR A 84 -10.31 -9.46 3.83
C THR A 84 -9.12 -8.54 4.12
N TYR A 85 -8.16 -9.01 4.89
CA TYR A 85 -6.97 -8.23 5.25
C TYR A 85 -5.79 -8.55 4.35
N VAL A 86 -5.11 -7.50 3.93
CA VAL A 86 -3.90 -7.56 3.10
C VAL A 86 -2.87 -6.61 3.70
N HIS A 87 -2.04 -7.10 4.58
CA HIS A 87 -0.96 -6.28 5.13
C HIS A 87 0.28 -6.39 4.26
N VAL A 88 0.86 -5.25 3.92
CA VAL A 88 2.03 -5.18 3.05
C VAL A 88 3.24 -4.63 3.81
N PRO A 89 4.46 -5.13 3.54
CA PRO A 89 5.67 -4.61 4.16
C PRO A 89 5.97 -3.19 3.68
N PRO A 90 6.77 -2.43 4.44
CA PRO A 90 7.18 -1.09 4.03
C PRO A 90 8.12 -1.13 2.81
N VAL A 91 8.08 -0.05 2.03
CA VAL A 91 9.13 0.23 1.06
C VAL A 91 10.28 0.92 1.78
N MET A 92 11.48 0.42 1.57
CA MET A 92 12.70 0.90 2.20
C MET A 92 13.50 1.78 1.23
N LYS A 93 14.22 2.74 1.76
CA LYS A 93 15.22 3.53 1.03
C LYS A 93 16.53 2.77 0.91
N ASP A 94 16.89 2.10 1.98
CA ASP A 94 18.05 1.24 2.14
C ASP A 94 17.75 0.16 3.19
N GLU A 95 18.71 -0.66 3.56
CA GLU A 95 18.52 -1.77 4.50
C GLU A 95 18.01 -1.34 5.89
N HIS A 96 18.16 -0.08 6.27
CA HIS A 96 17.87 0.41 7.61
C HIS A 96 16.79 1.48 7.68
N HIS A 97 16.50 2.17 6.57
CA HIS A 97 15.63 3.33 6.55
C HIS A 97 14.40 3.11 5.67
N LYS A 98 13.22 3.40 6.22
CA LYS A 98 11.99 3.44 5.43
C LYS A 98 12.01 4.62 4.45
N LEU A 99 11.44 4.40 3.26
CA LEU A 99 11.20 5.48 2.31
C LEU A 99 10.22 6.49 2.93
N SER A 100 10.57 7.77 2.96
CA SER A 100 9.79 8.79 3.65
C SER A 100 9.67 10.07 2.84
N LYS A 101 8.44 10.57 2.69
CA LYS A 101 8.16 11.87 2.06
C LYS A 101 8.85 13.03 2.78
N ARG A 102 9.04 12.94 4.10
CA ARG A 102 9.66 13.99 4.91
C ARG A 102 11.14 14.19 4.61
N ASN A 103 11.80 13.18 4.09
CA ASN A 103 13.22 13.20 3.75
C ASN A 103 13.48 13.59 2.28
N GLY A 104 12.44 14.05 1.54
CA GLY A 104 12.56 14.34 0.11
C GLY A 104 12.66 13.08 -0.76
N ASP A 105 12.34 11.92 -0.18
CA ASP A 105 12.25 10.68 -0.91
C ASP A 105 11.02 10.75 -1.85
N ALA A 106 11.17 10.24 -3.05
CA ALA A 106 10.31 10.51 -4.18
C ALA A 106 8.82 10.17 -3.93
N SER A 107 7.96 11.19 -3.92
CA SER A 107 6.52 11.00 -4.13
C SER A 107 6.24 10.74 -5.62
N PHE A 108 5.05 10.23 -5.95
CA PHE A 108 4.62 10.07 -7.34
C PHE A 108 4.77 11.40 -8.12
N GLN A 109 4.33 12.51 -7.52
CA GLN A 109 4.41 13.84 -8.11
C GLN A 109 5.85 14.30 -8.37
N ASP A 110 6.75 14.01 -7.43
CA ASP A 110 8.17 14.33 -7.57
C ASP A 110 8.82 13.51 -8.68
N LEU A 111 8.49 12.23 -8.80
CA LEU A 111 8.96 11.39 -9.89
C LEU A 111 8.46 11.90 -11.25
N VAL A 112 7.17 12.25 -11.36
CA VAL A 112 6.62 12.82 -12.58
C VAL A 112 7.30 14.18 -12.91
N ALA A 113 7.55 15.02 -11.91
CA ALA A 113 8.26 16.29 -12.08
C ALA A 113 9.70 16.08 -12.57
N LYS A 114 10.40 15.07 -12.06
CA LYS A 114 11.74 14.66 -12.53
C LYS A 114 11.74 14.03 -13.92
N GLY A 115 10.57 13.72 -14.45
CA GLY A 115 10.45 13.27 -15.83
C GLY A 115 10.15 11.79 -16.04
N TYR A 116 9.89 11.05 -14.98
CA TYR A 116 9.42 9.68 -15.12
C TYR A 116 7.98 9.65 -15.67
N LEU A 117 7.70 8.68 -16.50
CA LEU A 117 6.37 8.48 -17.06
C LEU A 117 5.46 7.82 -16.01
N PRO A 118 4.19 8.24 -15.89
CA PRO A 118 3.23 7.61 -15.00
C PRO A 118 3.16 6.07 -15.17
N ASP A 119 3.12 5.60 -16.41
CA ASP A 119 3.05 4.16 -16.72
C ASP A 119 4.28 3.40 -16.22
N ALA A 120 5.48 3.98 -16.39
CA ALA A 120 6.71 3.38 -15.89
C ALA A 120 6.75 3.35 -14.35
N ILE A 121 6.28 4.41 -13.69
CA ILE A 121 6.18 4.47 -12.23
C ILE A 121 5.19 3.40 -11.73
N MET A 122 4.02 3.27 -12.35
CA MET A 122 3.00 2.29 -11.98
C MET A 122 3.52 0.86 -12.11
N ASN A 123 4.15 0.53 -13.24
CA ASN A 123 4.75 -0.79 -13.44
C ASN A 123 5.86 -1.07 -12.42
N TYR A 124 6.75 -0.10 -12.18
CA TYR A 124 7.81 -0.23 -11.20
C TYR A 124 7.28 -0.48 -9.78
N ILE A 125 6.29 0.31 -9.35
CA ILE A 125 5.67 0.15 -8.02
C ILE A 125 4.99 -1.21 -7.88
N ALA A 126 4.32 -1.70 -8.93
CA ALA A 126 3.69 -3.02 -8.90
C ALA A 126 4.74 -4.11 -8.63
N LEU A 127 5.90 -4.06 -9.28
CA LEU A 127 6.97 -5.04 -9.09
C LEU A 127 7.76 -4.85 -7.78
N LEU A 128 7.59 -3.74 -7.10
CA LEU A 128 8.37 -3.43 -5.90
C LEU A 128 8.05 -4.34 -4.70
N GLY A 129 6.85 -4.91 -4.66
CA GLY A 129 6.44 -5.82 -3.58
C GLY A 129 5.64 -7.02 -4.06
N TRP A 130 5.61 -7.24 -5.37
CA TRP A 130 4.88 -8.34 -6.00
C TRP A 130 5.74 -8.99 -7.08
N ALA A 131 5.65 -10.30 -7.22
CA ALA A 131 6.39 -11.06 -8.23
C ALA A 131 5.41 -11.70 -9.22
N PRO A 132 5.51 -11.40 -10.54
CA PRO A 132 4.73 -12.08 -11.56
C PRO A 132 5.10 -13.57 -11.64
N GLU A 133 4.29 -14.36 -12.32
CA GLU A 133 4.59 -15.78 -12.58
C GLU A 133 5.65 -15.98 -13.66
N THR A 134 5.91 -14.94 -14.44
CA THR A 134 6.88 -14.95 -15.54
C THR A 134 8.05 -14.02 -15.21
N GLU A 135 9.10 -14.08 -16.02
CA GLU A 135 10.25 -13.17 -15.94
C GLU A 135 9.99 -11.79 -16.59
N GLN A 136 8.77 -11.55 -17.08
CA GLN A 136 8.41 -10.27 -17.67
C GLN A 136 8.46 -9.16 -16.63
N GLU A 137 9.09 -8.04 -16.98
CA GLU A 137 9.20 -6.87 -16.10
C GLU A 137 8.48 -5.64 -16.65
N ILE A 138 8.19 -5.59 -17.93
CA ILE A 138 7.52 -4.45 -18.57
C ILE A 138 6.08 -4.84 -18.90
N TYR A 139 5.14 -4.13 -18.29
CA TYR A 139 3.71 -4.36 -18.39
C TYR A 139 2.97 -3.06 -18.67
N THR A 140 1.99 -3.09 -19.55
CA THR A 140 0.94 -2.09 -19.58
C THR A 140 0.04 -2.25 -18.34
N LEU A 141 -0.75 -1.23 -18.01
CA LEU A 141 -1.71 -1.33 -16.91
C LEU A 141 -2.72 -2.46 -17.13
N ASP A 142 -3.20 -2.64 -18.37
CA ASP A 142 -4.15 -3.70 -18.71
C ASP A 142 -3.53 -5.11 -18.57
N GLU A 143 -2.25 -5.25 -18.84
CA GLU A 143 -1.53 -6.50 -18.59
C GLU A 143 -1.35 -6.74 -17.09
N LEU A 144 -0.95 -5.71 -16.32
CA LEU A 144 -0.84 -5.81 -14.87
C LEU A 144 -2.16 -6.25 -14.23
N ILE A 145 -3.28 -5.65 -14.63
CA ILE A 145 -4.62 -6.03 -14.12
C ILE A 145 -4.93 -7.50 -14.36
N LYS A 146 -4.51 -8.05 -15.51
CA LYS A 146 -4.77 -9.46 -15.87
C LYS A 146 -3.91 -10.46 -15.12
N VAL A 147 -2.66 -10.08 -14.80
CA VAL A 147 -1.69 -11.00 -14.20
C VAL A 147 -1.52 -10.80 -12.69
N PHE A 148 -2.02 -9.69 -12.15
CA PHE A 148 -1.88 -9.39 -10.72
C PHE A 148 -2.61 -10.42 -9.87
N ASN A 149 -1.88 -10.99 -8.91
CA ASN A 149 -2.40 -11.96 -7.96
C ASN A 149 -1.93 -11.57 -6.57
N ILE A 150 -2.87 -11.28 -5.68
CA ILE A 150 -2.64 -10.82 -4.31
C ILE A 150 -1.79 -11.81 -3.49
N HIS A 151 -1.94 -13.12 -3.75
CA HIS A 151 -1.17 -14.16 -3.03
C HIS A 151 0.32 -14.19 -3.41
N ARG A 152 0.73 -13.38 -4.38
CA ARG A 152 2.13 -13.24 -4.78
C ARG A 152 2.79 -11.96 -4.26
N ILE A 153 2.12 -11.26 -3.36
CA ILE A 153 2.72 -10.14 -2.63
C ILE A 153 3.78 -10.67 -1.67
N SER A 154 4.95 -10.04 -1.70
CA SER A 154 6.09 -10.41 -0.84
C SER A 154 5.81 -10.07 0.64
N LYS A 155 6.26 -10.94 1.55
CA LYS A 155 6.30 -10.68 3.00
C LYS A 155 7.49 -9.81 3.40
N SER A 156 8.50 -9.73 2.55
CA SER A 156 9.73 -9.00 2.82
C SER A 156 9.66 -7.57 2.32
N PRO A 157 10.22 -6.61 3.07
CA PRO A 157 10.37 -5.24 2.59
C PRO A 157 11.10 -5.18 1.25
N ALA A 158 10.69 -4.27 0.38
CA ALA A 158 11.37 -4.00 -0.88
C ALA A 158 12.18 -2.71 -0.77
N ILE A 159 13.38 -2.69 -1.36
CA ILE A 159 14.23 -1.49 -1.43
C ILE A 159 13.90 -0.74 -2.72
N PHE A 160 13.67 0.57 -2.59
CA PHE A 160 13.42 1.45 -3.73
C PHE A 160 14.72 1.66 -4.52
N ASP A 161 14.74 1.17 -5.75
CA ASP A 161 15.86 1.26 -6.68
C ASP A 161 15.55 2.26 -7.79
N ILE A 162 16.15 3.44 -7.71
CA ILE A 162 15.97 4.52 -8.70
C ILE A 162 16.60 4.18 -10.05
N ASP A 163 17.65 3.38 -10.07
CA ASP A 163 18.32 2.99 -11.32
C ASP A 163 17.44 2.01 -12.11
N LYS A 164 16.80 1.07 -11.42
CA LYS A 164 15.80 0.18 -12.04
C LYS A 164 14.62 0.98 -12.58
N LEU A 165 14.07 1.93 -11.82
CA LEU A 165 13.01 2.81 -12.32
C LEU A 165 13.46 3.61 -13.55
N THR A 166 14.68 4.12 -13.54
CA THR A 166 15.26 4.88 -14.67
C THR A 166 15.38 4.01 -15.92
N TRP A 167 15.86 2.79 -15.76
CA TRP A 167 15.92 1.82 -16.86
C TRP A 167 14.53 1.53 -17.42
N MET A 168 13.55 1.20 -16.57
CA MET A 168 12.18 0.95 -16.98
C MET A 168 11.58 2.15 -17.72
N ASN A 169 11.76 3.35 -17.18
CA ASN A 169 11.29 4.58 -17.83
C ASN A 169 11.90 4.76 -19.22
N GLY A 170 13.17 4.42 -19.39
CA GLY A 170 13.84 4.41 -20.69
C GLY A 170 13.20 3.42 -21.69
N VAL A 171 12.79 2.25 -21.22
CA VAL A 171 12.07 1.27 -22.06
C VAL A 171 10.72 1.82 -22.52
N TYR A 172 9.94 2.39 -21.61
CA TYR A 172 8.65 3.01 -21.95
C TYR A 172 8.79 4.18 -22.91
N LEU A 173 9.85 5.00 -22.77
CA LEU A 173 10.12 6.11 -23.69
C LEU A 173 10.44 5.62 -25.11
N ARG A 174 11.27 4.58 -25.23
CA ARG A 174 11.66 4.01 -26.53
C ARG A 174 10.51 3.29 -27.25
N ASN A 175 9.56 2.76 -26.50
CA ASN A 175 8.41 2.04 -27.05
C ASN A 175 7.25 2.96 -27.48
N ARG A 176 7.38 4.30 -27.26
CA ARG A 176 6.40 5.27 -27.75
C ARG A 176 6.59 5.49 -29.26
N ASP A 177 5.49 5.75 -29.95
CA ASP A 177 5.54 6.28 -31.31
C ASP A 177 6.29 7.63 -31.34
N GLU A 178 6.82 7.97 -32.50
CA GLU A 178 7.72 9.11 -32.69
C GLU A 178 7.05 10.43 -32.31
N ASP A 179 5.79 10.64 -32.69
CA ASP A 179 5.05 11.87 -32.40
C ASP A 179 4.83 12.04 -30.89
N THR A 180 4.37 11.01 -30.21
CA THR A 180 4.17 11.01 -28.74
C THR A 180 5.48 11.19 -27.99
N TYR A 181 6.59 10.62 -28.48
CA TYR A 181 7.91 10.81 -27.91
C TYR A 181 8.33 12.29 -28.01
N TYR A 182 8.25 12.89 -29.20
CA TYR A 182 8.61 14.30 -29.39
C TYR A 182 7.72 15.25 -28.58
N GLU A 183 6.43 15.02 -28.50
CA GLU A 183 5.54 15.80 -27.64
C GLU A 183 5.95 15.73 -26.18
N THR A 184 6.28 14.55 -25.69
CA THR A 184 6.72 14.33 -24.30
C THR A 184 7.99 15.12 -24.01
N VAL A 185 8.97 15.06 -24.90
CA VAL A 185 10.25 15.79 -24.76
C VAL A 185 10.03 17.31 -24.83
N ARG A 186 9.19 17.80 -25.75
CA ARG A 186 8.86 19.24 -25.87
C ARG A 186 8.17 19.80 -24.63
N LYS A 187 7.19 19.07 -24.06
CA LYS A 187 6.50 19.48 -22.84
C LYS A 187 7.47 19.61 -21.66
N LYS A 188 8.45 18.70 -21.56
CA LYS A 188 9.48 18.75 -20.51
C LYS A 188 10.48 19.88 -20.70
N LYS A 189 10.97 20.12 -21.91
CA LYS A 189 11.85 21.26 -22.21
C LYS A 189 11.19 22.59 -21.86
N LYS A 190 9.91 22.77 -22.19
CA LYS A 190 9.17 24.01 -21.85
C LYS A 190 9.07 24.21 -20.34
N LYS A 191 8.84 23.16 -19.54
CA LYS A 191 8.81 23.27 -18.07
C LYS A 191 10.18 23.60 -17.47
N ALA A 192 11.27 23.08 -18.03
CA ALA A 192 12.62 23.33 -17.53
C ALA A 192 13.15 24.74 -17.86
N VAL A 193 12.54 25.45 -18.84
CA VAL A 193 12.95 26.81 -19.27
C VAL A 193 12.13 27.89 -18.54
N HIS A 194 10.96 27.55 -17.96
CA HIS A 194 10.03 28.50 -17.35
C HIS A 194 9.79 28.25 -15.84
N GLY A 195 10.55 27.38 -15.22
CA GLY A 195 10.61 27.12 -13.77
C GLY A 195 12.00 27.33 -13.22
#